data_1f020b34eba89c5669b82fef413ac8be
#
_entry.id   1f020b34eba89c5669b82fef413ac8be
#
_cell.length_a   1.000
_cell.length_b   1.000
_cell.length_c   1.000
_cell.angle_alpha   90.00
_cell.angle_beta   90.00
_cell.angle_gamma   90.00
#
_symmetry.space_group_name_H-M   'P 1'
#
loop_
_entity.id
_entity.type
_entity.pdbx_description
1 polymer ?
#
loop_
_entity_poly.entity_id
_entity_poly.type
_entity_poly.pdbx_seq_one_letter_code
_entity_poly.pdbx_strand_id
1 'polypeptide(L)'
;WVQGSDDLDVSRLVDEAARRGVLVEPVDHFYALSRRPLNCFRMGVSGIPAHRIREGVARLAAVVREFTSGATEHLDHCVGRRLLRRDLLVTIPGAVMRTQRVYGEPVEIHLHADGSMTGRAGFAGEDRDYGRWWLDGDRYVRQWQRWSYAEPASYAIVLDGERIKFYLESGFIEDT
;
A
#
# COMPACT_ATOMS: atom_id res chain seq x y z
N TRP A 1 12.15 4.89 3.13
CA TRP A 1 11.93 3.99 2.01
C TRP A 1 10.49 4.13 1.55
N VAL A 2 10.29 4.14 0.25
CA VAL A 2 8.97 4.23 -0.38
C VAL A 2 8.82 3.02 -1.29
N GLN A 3 7.71 2.31 -1.15
CA GLN A 3 7.34 1.23 -2.04
C GLN A 3 6.19 1.71 -2.94
N GLY A 4 6.35 1.53 -4.23
CA GLY A 4 5.30 1.76 -5.22
C GLY A 4 4.49 0.52 -5.50
N SER A 5 3.55 0.62 -6.44
CA SER A 5 2.81 -0.52 -6.99
C SER A 5 3.77 -1.52 -7.65
N ASP A 6 3.36 -2.79 -7.78
CA ASP A 6 4.21 -3.85 -8.32
C ASP A 6 4.61 -3.63 -9.79
N ASP A 7 3.82 -2.84 -10.51
CA ASP A 7 4.06 -2.43 -11.89
C ASP A 7 4.90 -1.15 -12.01
N LEU A 8 5.25 -0.50 -10.89
CA LEU A 8 6.08 0.69 -10.90
C LEU A 8 7.52 0.35 -11.27
N ASP A 9 7.93 0.74 -12.47
CA ASP A 9 9.33 0.71 -12.88
C ASP A 9 10.10 1.88 -12.24
N VAL A 10 10.77 1.59 -11.11
CA VAL A 10 11.53 2.59 -10.36
C VAL A 10 12.72 3.12 -11.14
N SER A 11 13.32 2.37 -12.05
CA SER A 11 14.42 2.85 -12.88
C SER A 11 13.95 3.99 -13.78
N ARG A 12 12.80 3.80 -14.43
CA ARG A 12 12.18 4.85 -15.25
C ARG A 12 11.70 6.03 -14.41
N LEU A 13 11.12 5.75 -13.22
CA LEU A 13 10.70 6.79 -12.27
C LEU A 13 11.87 7.68 -11.87
N VAL A 14 13.02 7.10 -11.52
CA VAL A 14 14.23 7.81 -11.10
C VAL A 14 14.71 8.73 -12.21
N ASP A 15 14.79 8.25 -13.45
CA ASP A 15 15.22 9.03 -14.60
C ASP A 15 14.29 10.23 -14.87
N GLU A 16 12.98 10.02 -14.83
CA GLU A 16 12.02 11.06 -15.07
C GLU A 16 11.94 12.07 -13.92
N ALA A 17 12.01 11.61 -12.67
CA ALA A 17 12.10 12.47 -11.50
C ALA A 17 13.34 13.37 -11.57
N ALA A 18 14.49 12.82 -11.96
CA ALA A 18 15.74 13.56 -12.12
C ALA A 18 15.63 14.66 -13.18
N ARG A 19 14.98 14.39 -14.33
CA ARG A 19 14.68 15.41 -15.35
C ARG A 19 13.86 16.58 -14.82
N ARG A 20 13.01 16.32 -13.81
CA ARG A 20 12.18 17.33 -13.14
C ARG A 20 12.83 17.92 -11.89
N GLY A 21 14.12 17.64 -11.68
CA GLY A 21 14.91 18.18 -10.57
C GLY A 21 14.62 17.54 -9.22
N VAL A 22 14.12 16.31 -9.20
CA VAL A 22 13.90 15.51 -7.98
C VAL A 22 14.76 14.26 -8.07
N LEU A 23 15.71 14.14 -7.13
CA LEU A 23 16.59 12.98 -7.04
C LEU A 23 16.03 12.01 -6.00
N VAL A 24 15.75 10.80 -6.42
CA VAL A 24 15.42 9.65 -5.57
C VAL A 24 16.36 8.51 -5.92
N GLU A 25 16.54 7.57 -5.01
CA GLU A 25 17.52 6.51 -5.16
C GLU A 25 16.81 5.15 -5.20
N PRO A 26 16.99 4.34 -6.26
CA PRO A 26 16.47 2.99 -6.31
C PRO A 26 17.17 2.16 -5.23
N VAL A 27 16.44 1.21 -4.63
CA VAL A 27 16.98 0.41 -3.51
C VAL A 27 17.45 -0.98 -3.94
N ASP A 28 17.30 -1.36 -5.18
CA ASP A 28 17.65 -2.67 -5.72
C ASP A 28 19.12 -3.05 -5.48
N HIS A 29 20.03 -2.08 -5.51
CA HIS A 29 21.46 -2.31 -5.27
C HIS A 29 21.84 -2.50 -3.78
N PHE A 30 20.92 -2.25 -2.85
CA PHE A 30 21.13 -2.57 -1.43
C PHE A 30 20.79 -4.02 -1.08
N TYR A 31 20.24 -4.78 -2.03
CA TYR A 31 19.85 -6.17 -1.83
C TYR A 31 20.85 -7.12 -2.46
N ALA A 32 21.43 -7.99 -1.66
CA ALA A 32 22.41 -9.01 -2.10
C ALA A 32 21.76 -10.24 -2.77
N LEU A 33 20.41 -10.35 -2.77
CA LEU A 33 19.68 -11.53 -3.18
C LEU A 33 19.00 -11.37 -4.54
N SER A 34 18.70 -12.50 -5.18
CA SER A 34 18.05 -12.60 -6.48
C SER A 34 16.59 -12.09 -6.53
N ARG A 35 15.97 -11.82 -5.37
CA ARG A 35 14.64 -11.16 -5.26
C ARG A 35 14.83 -9.73 -4.79
N ARG A 36 15.06 -8.83 -5.74
CA ARG A 36 15.15 -7.40 -5.49
C ARG A 36 13.76 -6.79 -5.64
N PRO A 37 13.28 -5.95 -4.70
CA PRO A 37 12.07 -5.17 -4.93
C PRO A 37 12.39 -4.12 -6.00
N LEU A 38 11.86 -4.30 -7.20
CA LEU A 38 12.08 -3.39 -8.33
C LEU A 38 11.22 -2.12 -8.24
N ASN A 39 10.25 -2.10 -7.31
CA ASN A 39 9.27 -1.03 -7.11
C ASN A 39 9.56 -0.18 -5.87
N CYS A 40 10.77 -0.25 -5.31
CA CYS A 40 11.15 0.49 -4.11
C CYS A 40 12.22 1.53 -4.39
N PHE A 41 12.10 2.69 -3.73
CA PHE A 41 13.11 3.75 -3.77
C PHE A 41 13.30 4.43 -2.42
N ARG A 42 14.41 5.10 -2.24
CA ARG A 42 14.75 5.86 -1.04
C ARG A 42 14.63 7.35 -1.29
N MET A 43 14.04 8.06 -0.34
CA MET A 43 14.02 9.53 -0.30
C MET A 43 14.87 10.02 0.86
N GLY A 44 15.83 10.87 0.57
CA GLY A 44 16.62 11.59 1.58
C GLY A 44 16.16 13.04 1.64
N VAL A 45 15.78 13.53 2.83
CA VAL A 45 15.29 14.91 3.02
C VAL A 45 16.17 15.74 3.97
N SER A 46 17.12 15.12 4.64
CA SER A 46 17.93 15.76 5.70
C SER A 46 18.80 16.92 5.22
N GLY A 47 19.18 16.96 3.95
CA GLY A 47 19.96 18.05 3.34
C GLY A 47 19.13 19.08 2.58
N ILE A 48 17.79 19.00 2.62
CA ILE A 48 16.89 19.83 1.83
C ILE A 48 16.21 20.86 2.72
N PRO A 49 16.25 22.17 2.39
CA PRO A 49 15.50 23.19 3.12
C PRO A 49 14.00 22.85 3.15
N ALA A 50 13.36 22.98 4.32
CA ALA A 50 11.97 22.54 4.55
C ALA A 50 10.96 23.10 3.52
N HIS A 51 11.16 24.37 3.09
CA HIS A 51 10.28 25.00 2.11
C HIS A 51 10.36 24.35 0.72
N ARG A 52 11.46 23.67 0.39
CA ARG A 52 11.65 22.99 -0.90
C ARG A 52 11.13 21.55 -0.88
N ILE A 53 10.96 20.94 0.30
CA ILE A 53 10.49 19.55 0.41
C ILE A 53 9.09 19.41 -0.19
N ARG A 54 8.18 20.32 0.13
CA ARG A 54 6.81 20.29 -0.41
C ARG A 54 6.78 20.32 -1.94
N GLU A 55 7.59 21.18 -2.54
CA GLU A 55 7.68 21.29 -3.99
C GLU A 55 8.28 20.02 -4.60
N GLY A 56 9.35 19.48 -4.02
CA GLY A 56 9.98 18.23 -4.45
C GLY A 56 9.02 17.06 -4.43
N VAL A 57 8.27 16.89 -3.32
CA VAL A 57 7.26 15.84 -3.18
C VAL A 57 6.12 16.03 -4.19
N ALA A 58 5.67 17.26 -4.43
CA ALA A 58 4.63 17.54 -5.43
C ALA A 58 5.07 17.18 -6.85
N ARG A 59 6.33 17.47 -7.21
CA ARG A 59 6.92 17.09 -8.51
C ARG A 59 7.04 15.58 -8.64
N LEU A 60 7.53 14.88 -7.60
CA LEU A 60 7.61 13.43 -7.58
C LEU A 60 6.23 12.79 -7.73
N ALA A 61 5.23 13.28 -6.99
CA ALA A 61 3.86 12.80 -7.08
C ALA A 61 3.24 13.02 -8.47
N ALA A 62 3.64 14.08 -9.19
CA ALA A 62 3.22 14.29 -10.58
C ALA A 62 3.83 13.23 -11.51
N VAL A 63 5.12 12.92 -11.34
CA VAL A 63 5.79 11.85 -12.11
C VAL A 63 5.12 10.51 -11.83
N VAL A 64 4.95 10.13 -10.56
CA VAL A 64 4.29 8.87 -10.20
C VAL A 64 2.91 8.78 -10.83
N ARG A 65 2.10 9.85 -10.76
CA ARG A 65 0.77 9.86 -11.39
C ARG A 65 0.80 9.65 -12.90
N GLU A 66 1.77 10.15 -13.62
CA GLU A 66 1.91 9.93 -15.07
C GLU A 66 2.25 8.47 -15.38
N PHE A 67 3.06 7.83 -14.55
CA PHE A 67 3.34 6.40 -14.65
C PHE A 67 2.15 5.53 -14.22
N THR A 68 1.31 6.04 -13.31
CA THR A 68 0.12 5.37 -12.80
C THR A 68 -1.19 5.88 -13.41
N SER A 69 -1.18 6.91 -14.27
CA SER A 69 -2.39 7.43 -14.98
C SER A 69 -2.97 6.42 -15.98
N GLY A 70 -2.19 5.37 -16.34
CA GLY A 70 -2.75 4.13 -16.84
C GLY A 70 -3.47 3.29 -15.77
N ALA A 71 -3.28 3.58 -14.47
CA ALA A 71 -3.80 2.73 -13.38
C ALA A 71 -5.29 2.97 -13.06
N THR A 72 -5.90 4.06 -13.51
CA THR A 72 -7.36 4.20 -13.44
C THR A 72 -8.04 3.32 -14.52
N GLU A 73 -7.37 3.05 -15.63
CA GLU A 73 -7.74 1.99 -16.57
C GLU A 73 -7.28 0.60 -16.08
N HIS A 74 -6.30 0.52 -15.16
CA HIS A 74 -5.76 -0.73 -14.64
C HIS A 74 -6.64 -1.45 -13.61
N LEU A 75 -7.63 -0.79 -13.02
CA LEU A 75 -8.66 -1.51 -12.24
C LEU A 75 -9.48 -2.45 -13.12
N ASP A 76 -9.55 -2.21 -14.44
CA ASP A 76 -10.15 -3.11 -15.42
C ASP A 76 -9.18 -4.21 -15.91
N HIS A 77 -7.89 -4.11 -15.61
CA HIS A 77 -6.86 -5.09 -15.97
C HIS A 77 -6.28 -5.84 -14.76
N CYS A 78 -6.83 -5.63 -13.56
CA CYS A 78 -6.49 -6.46 -12.41
C CYS A 78 -6.82 -7.92 -12.74
N VAL A 79 -5.82 -8.78 -12.71
CA VAL A 79 -6.02 -10.24 -12.68
C VAL A 79 -6.75 -10.51 -11.36
N GLY A 80 -8.08 -10.66 -11.44
CA GLY A 80 -8.92 -10.90 -10.28
C GLY A 80 -10.30 -10.21 -10.38
N ARG A 81 -11.19 -10.58 -9.47
CA ARG A 81 -12.56 -10.05 -9.40
C ARG A 81 -12.63 -8.95 -8.32
N ARG A 82 -12.91 -7.71 -8.74
CA ARG A 82 -13.22 -6.64 -7.78
C ARG A 82 -14.46 -6.99 -6.96
N LEU A 83 -14.35 -6.87 -5.65
CA LEU A 83 -15.47 -7.06 -4.74
C LEU A 83 -16.26 -5.75 -4.61
N LEU A 84 -17.55 -5.82 -4.90
CA LEU A 84 -18.48 -4.74 -4.70
C LEU A 84 -19.10 -4.82 -3.28
N ARG A 85 -19.82 -3.79 -2.87
CA ARG A 85 -20.44 -3.71 -1.53
C ARG A 85 -21.15 -5.00 -1.11
N ARG A 86 -21.94 -5.60 -2.01
CA ARG A 86 -22.67 -6.84 -1.74
C ARG A 86 -21.74 -8.02 -1.41
N ASP A 87 -20.58 -8.09 -2.10
CA ASP A 87 -19.58 -9.13 -1.87
C ASP A 87 -18.84 -8.86 -0.55
N LEU A 88 -18.49 -7.60 -0.29
CA LEU A 88 -17.80 -7.17 0.93
C LEU A 88 -18.64 -7.42 2.18
N LEU A 89 -19.96 -7.20 2.13
CA LEU A 89 -20.87 -7.47 3.25
C LEU A 89 -20.90 -8.95 3.68
N VAL A 90 -20.56 -9.84 2.77
CA VAL A 90 -20.51 -11.28 3.05
C VAL A 90 -19.10 -11.76 3.40
N THR A 91 -18.09 -11.14 2.78
CA THR A 91 -16.69 -11.63 2.86
C THR A 91 -15.94 -11.04 4.05
N ILE A 92 -16.19 -9.78 4.41
CA ILE A 92 -15.38 -9.07 5.42
C ILE A 92 -15.80 -9.41 6.87
N PRO A 93 -17.10 -9.46 7.24
CA PRO A 93 -17.48 -9.76 8.61
C PRO A 93 -17.03 -11.16 9.04
N GLY A 94 -16.25 -11.25 10.12
CA GLY A 94 -15.72 -12.50 10.64
C GLY A 94 -14.47 -13.05 9.93
N ALA A 95 -13.95 -12.34 8.93
CA ALA A 95 -12.76 -12.76 8.22
C ALA A 95 -11.50 -12.63 9.08
N VAL A 96 -10.55 -13.52 8.81
CA VAL A 96 -9.18 -13.45 9.35
C VAL A 96 -8.24 -13.26 8.18
N MET A 97 -7.55 -12.14 8.16
CA MET A 97 -6.54 -11.81 7.16
C MET A 97 -5.16 -12.16 7.68
N ARG A 98 -4.34 -12.80 6.84
CA ARG A 98 -2.93 -13.11 7.14
C ARG A 98 -2.05 -12.52 6.08
N THR A 99 -1.07 -11.75 6.51
CA THR A 99 -0.10 -11.09 5.64
C THR A 99 1.27 -11.04 6.31
N GLN A 100 2.23 -10.40 5.66
CA GLN A 100 3.57 -10.20 6.20
C GLN A 100 3.97 -8.72 6.03
N ARG A 101 4.71 -8.20 7.00
CA ARG A 101 5.42 -6.92 6.85
C ARG A 101 6.63 -7.10 5.92
N VAL A 102 7.23 -5.97 5.51
CA VAL A 102 8.36 -5.90 4.59
C VAL A 102 9.51 -6.86 4.95
N TYR A 103 9.74 -7.13 6.23
CA TYR A 103 10.79 -8.05 6.71
C TYR A 103 10.30 -9.49 6.98
N GLY A 104 9.12 -9.84 6.45
CA GLY A 104 8.56 -11.18 6.62
C GLY A 104 7.91 -11.43 7.99
N GLU A 105 7.76 -10.40 8.81
CA GLU A 105 7.04 -10.52 10.08
C GLU A 105 5.57 -10.85 9.82
N PRO A 106 5.04 -11.93 10.41
CA PRO A 106 3.65 -12.30 10.22
C PRO A 106 2.70 -11.28 10.85
N VAL A 107 1.63 -10.99 10.15
CA VAL A 107 0.52 -10.14 10.61
C VAL A 107 -0.77 -10.91 10.48
N GLU A 108 -1.57 -10.93 11.54
CA GLU A 108 -2.91 -11.50 11.55
C GLU A 108 -3.91 -10.43 12.00
N ILE A 109 -4.98 -10.27 11.23
CA ILE A 109 -6.03 -9.29 11.47
C ILE A 109 -7.37 -10.02 11.53
N HIS A 110 -8.09 -9.88 12.63
CA HIS A 110 -9.44 -10.39 12.79
C HIS A 110 -10.45 -9.27 12.61
N LEU A 111 -11.38 -9.46 11.68
CA LEU A 111 -12.46 -8.52 11.37
C LEU A 111 -13.76 -9.01 11.96
N HIS A 112 -14.18 -8.41 13.06
CA HIS A 112 -15.41 -8.83 13.74
C HIS A 112 -16.65 -8.29 13.03
N ALA A 113 -17.76 -9.02 13.14
CA ALA A 113 -19.01 -8.66 12.47
C ALA A 113 -19.64 -7.36 13.00
N ASP A 114 -19.25 -6.91 14.17
CA ASP A 114 -19.69 -5.64 14.77
C ASP A 114 -18.91 -4.41 14.26
N GLY A 115 -17.97 -4.60 13.32
CA GLY A 115 -17.14 -3.54 12.79
C GLY A 115 -15.87 -3.26 13.60
N SER A 116 -15.66 -3.95 14.71
CA SER A 116 -14.37 -3.93 15.41
C SER A 116 -13.34 -4.80 14.70
N MET A 117 -12.06 -4.54 14.95
CA MET A 117 -10.98 -5.40 14.49
C MET A 117 -9.83 -5.45 15.47
N THR A 118 -9.11 -6.56 15.46
CA THR A 118 -7.91 -6.76 16.24
C THR A 118 -6.76 -7.19 15.35
N GLY A 119 -5.57 -6.68 15.61
CA GLY A 119 -4.37 -7.02 14.87
C GLY A 119 -3.27 -7.55 15.77
N ARG A 120 -2.50 -8.49 15.25
CA ARG A 120 -1.31 -9.05 15.89
C ARG A 120 -0.20 -9.15 14.85
N ALA A 121 0.98 -8.66 15.19
CA ALA A 121 2.15 -8.70 14.33
C ALA A 121 3.40 -9.08 15.13
N GLY A 122 4.48 -9.43 14.38
CA GLY A 122 5.73 -9.88 14.96
C GLY A 122 5.85 -11.40 15.03
N PHE A 123 7.07 -11.92 15.10
CA PHE A 123 7.35 -13.36 15.09
C PHE A 123 6.78 -14.09 16.31
N ALA A 124 6.67 -13.41 17.46
CA ALA A 124 6.01 -13.91 18.66
C ALA A 124 4.59 -13.32 18.83
N GLY A 125 4.10 -12.50 17.91
CA GLY A 125 2.81 -11.83 17.99
C GLY A 125 2.73 -10.80 19.12
N GLU A 126 3.86 -10.13 19.38
CA GLU A 126 4.06 -9.19 20.48
C GLU A 126 3.46 -7.81 20.21
N ASP A 127 3.41 -7.38 18.95
CA ASP A 127 2.79 -6.11 18.56
C ASP A 127 1.30 -6.33 18.30
N ARG A 128 0.47 -5.68 19.10
CA ARG A 128 -1.00 -5.81 19.02
C ARG A 128 -1.63 -4.44 18.89
N ASP A 129 -2.66 -4.37 18.06
CA ASP A 129 -3.47 -3.16 17.94
C ASP A 129 -4.95 -3.49 17.79
N TYR A 130 -5.78 -2.49 18.03
CA TYR A 130 -7.23 -2.54 17.91
C TYR A 130 -7.67 -1.47 16.93
N GLY A 131 -8.80 -1.70 16.29
CA GLY A 131 -9.33 -0.74 15.35
C GLY A 131 -10.77 -0.99 15.02
N ARG A 132 -11.22 -0.30 13.99
CA ARG A 132 -12.56 -0.47 13.42
C ARG A 132 -12.48 -0.53 11.91
N TRP A 133 -13.45 -1.20 11.33
CA TRP A 133 -13.64 -1.24 9.89
C TRP A 133 -15.10 -0.92 9.55
N TRP A 134 -15.31 -0.40 8.34
CA TRP A 134 -16.64 -0.14 7.79
C TRP A 134 -16.58 -0.17 6.27
N LEU A 135 -17.74 -0.14 5.63
CA LEU A 135 -17.85 -0.04 4.18
C LEU A 135 -18.35 1.35 3.80
N ASP A 136 -17.61 1.98 2.88
CA ASP A 136 -17.99 3.24 2.24
C ASP A 136 -18.21 2.97 0.74
N GLY A 137 -19.48 2.89 0.30
CA GLY A 137 -19.82 2.41 -1.03
C GLY A 137 -19.25 1.00 -1.28
N ASP A 138 -18.46 0.85 -2.34
CA ASP A 138 -17.77 -0.37 -2.74
C ASP A 138 -16.33 -0.44 -2.19
N ARG A 139 -16.05 0.28 -1.12
CA ARG A 139 -14.73 0.33 -0.51
C ARG A 139 -14.76 -0.18 0.91
N TYR A 140 -13.74 -0.91 1.27
CA TYR A 140 -13.42 -1.29 2.64
C TYR A 140 -12.58 -0.19 3.28
N VAL A 141 -12.99 0.31 4.43
CA VAL A 141 -12.26 1.33 5.20
C VAL A 141 -11.87 0.73 6.54
N ARG A 142 -10.66 1.00 6.96
CA ARG A 142 -10.18 0.60 8.30
C ARG A 142 -9.45 1.76 8.98
N GLN A 143 -9.49 1.76 10.30
CA GLN A 143 -8.74 2.68 11.14
C GLN A 143 -8.23 1.96 12.38
N TRP A 144 -6.93 1.98 12.58
CA TRP A 144 -6.25 1.45 13.76
C TRP A 144 -6.18 2.49 14.88
N GLN A 145 -5.89 2.06 16.10
CA GLN A 145 -5.62 2.99 17.21
C GLN A 145 -4.18 3.53 17.18
N ARG A 146 -3.21 2.72 16.77
CA ARG A 146 -1.79 3.06 16.71
C ARG A 146 -1.16 2.78 15.34
N TRP A 147 -1.46 1.62 14.75
CA TRP A 147 -0.93 1.25 13.45
C TRP A 147 -1.39 2.24 12.38
N SER A 148 -0.57 2.38 11.33
CA SER A 148 -0.86 3.31 10.23
C SER A 148 -1.12 4.74 10.71
N TYR A 149 -0.42 5.18 11.76
CA TYR A 149 -0.54 6.52 12.35
C TYR A 149 -1.95 6.86 12.84
N ALA A 150 -2.78 5.86 13.13
CA ALA A 150 -4.19 6.01 13.48
C ALA A 150 -5.04 6.71 12.40
N GLU A 151 -4.55 6.78 11.17
CA GLU A 151 -5.28 7.36 10.04
C GLU A 151 -6.22 6.35 9.41
N PRO A 152 -7.42 6.75 8.97
CA PRO A 152 -8.30 5.88 8.21
C PRO A 152 -7.72 5.64 6.81
N ALA A 153 -7.77 4.39 6.35
CA ALA A 153 -7.35 4.01 5.01
C ALA A 153 -8.50 3.31 4.28
N SER A 154 -8.75 3.71 3.04
CA SER A 154 -9.86 3.26 2.20
C SER A 154 -9.34 2.46 1.01
N TYR A 155 -9.86 1.26 0.82
CA TYR A 155 -9.36 0.29 -0.16
C TYR A 155 -10.47 -0.20 -1.09
N ALA A 156 -10.17 -0.31 -2.38
CA ALA A 156 -10.86 -1.25 -3.26
C ALA A 156 -10.28 -2.64 -3.05
N ILE A 157 -11.11 -3.66 -2.98
CA ILE A 157 -10.68 -5.04 -2.76
C ILE A 157 -10.84 -5.84 -4.06
N VAL A 158 -9.80 -6.56 -4.43
CA VAL A 158 -9.79 -7.49 -5.57
C VAL A 158 -9.44 -8.88 -5.06
N LEU A 159 -10.27 -9.85 -5.42
CA LEU A 159 -10.03 -11.27 -5.15
C LEU A 159 -9.32 -11.89 -6.35
N ASP A 160 -8.11 -12.41 -6.11
CA ASP A 160 -7.28 -13.10 -7.08
C ASP A 160 -7.01 -14.54 -6.59
N GLY A 161 -7.82 -15.47 -7.05
CA GLY A 161 -7.82 -16.83 -6.52
C GLY A 161 -8.19 -16.86 -5.03
N GLU A 162 -7.27 -17.30 -4.19
CA GLU A 162 -7.40 -17.31 -2.72
C GLU A 162 -6.79 -16.07 -2.05
N ARG A 163 -6.23 -15.14 -2.81
CA ARG A 163 -5.58 -13.93 -2.31
C ARG A 163 -6.50 -12.72 -2.43
N ILE A 164 -6.39 -11.85 -1.46
CA ILE A 164 -7.09 -10.57 -1.44
C ILE A 164 -6.04 -9.47 -1.63
N LYS A 165 -6.26 -8.60 -2.61
CA LYS A 165 -5.43 -7.42 -2.86
C LYS A 165 -6.17 -6.16 -2.46
N PHE A 166 -5.49 -5.28 -1.75
CA PHE A 166 -6.02 -4.01 -1.26
C PHE A 166 -5.43 -2.86 -2.08
N TYR A 167 -6.28 -2.13 -2.79
CA TYR A 167 -5.87 -0.99 -3.61
C TYR A 167 -6.32 0.31 -2.95
N LEU A 168 -5.38 1.16 -2.59
CA LEU A 168 -5.64 2.54 -2.21
C LEU A 168 -6.12 3.35 -3.43
N GLU A 169 -6.72 4.52 -3.20
CA GLU A 169 -7.08 5.47 -4.27
C GLU A 169 -5.87 5.94 -5.09
N SER A 170 -4.70 5.95 -4.47
CA SER A 170 -3.42 6.27 -5.12
C SER A 170 -2.89 5.18 -6.05
N GLY A 171 -3.55 4.02 -6.15
CA GLY A 171 -3.08 2.86 -6.89
C GLY A 171 -2.08 1.98 -6.12
N PHE A 172 -1.75 2.33 -4.87
CA PHE A 172 -0.91 1.46 -4.03
C PHE A 172 -1.64 0.17 -3.68
N ILE A 173 -0.95 -0.96 -3.84
CA ILE A 173 -1.41 -2.28 -3.41
C ILE A 173 -0.82 -2.55 -2.04
N GLU A 174 -1.66 -2.84 -1.07
CA GLU A 174 -1.28 -3.53 0.15
C GLU A 174 -1.59 -5.00 -0.06
N ASP A 175 -0.59 -5.81 -0.39
CA ASP A 175 -0.77 -7.24 -0.66
C ASP A 175 -0.96 -8.01 0.66
N THR A 176 -1.89 -8.94 0.66
CA THR A 176 -2.18 -9.85 1.78
C THR A 176 -2.18 -11.28 1.32
#